data_1840ba7a3701202d2fc92510c7fdaa64
#
_entry.id   1840ba7a3701202d2fc92510c7fdaa64
#
_cell.length_a   1.000
_cell.length_b   1.000
_cell.length_c   1.000
_cell.angle_alpha   90.00
_cell.angle_beta   90.00
_cell.angle_gamma   90.00
#
_symmetry.space_group_name_H-M   'P 1'
#
loop_
_entity.id
_entity.type
_entity.pdbx_description
1 polymer ?
#
loop_
_entity_poly.entity_id
_entity_poly.type
_entity_poly.pdbx_seq_one_letter_code
_entity_poly.pdbx_strand_id
1 'polypeptide(L)'
;MKFTCEKYLLSLAVATAARAAASKSPIPAMEGLLIEAGHNVRVTGYDLKKGIYTTFEADVSAPGSVVLNAKLFGDIVRKLPDGIVSVCSDENNAVNIACGNADYNISGTASDDFPDLPSLDYCSNLSLPQDTMARMIAETSFAISTNESRPVYTGALIEVDNNIMTMVAVDGYRMALRREAVETCDVESLKFIVPGAALSDLEKICMSPEDPVKIAVGSKHVSFSVGDTVLISRRLEGEFLNFRKTVPGDFPIQLKAQRADLIRCTDRVSLIIDDRTKNPLRCVFGENLLTITCSTPLGRAEDCCPIEGDGGGMIVGFNNSYLMDAFKAAPADTLRINIVNGSAPCIITPEDGGDSFLYMILPVRLRAES
;
A
#
# COMPACT_ATOMS: atom_id res chain seq x y z
N MET A 1 30.65 5.14 -19.35
CA MET A 1 29.24 5.42 -19.65
C MET A 1 29.04 6.91 -19.89
N LYS A 2 28.21 7.31 -20.89
CA LYS A 2 27.86 8.72 -21.07
C LYS A 2 26.49 8.86 -21.72
N PHE A 3 25.59 9.65 -21.11
CA PHE A 3 24.28 9.95 -21.66
C PHE A 3 23.80 11.35 -21.27
N THR A 4 22.82 11.88 -22.02
CA THR A 4 22.07 13.09 -21.67
C THR A 4 20.57 12.82 -21.69
N CYS A 5 19.83 13.46 -20.79
CA CYS A 5 18.38 13.34 -20.71
C CYS A 5 17.75 14.57 -20.05
N GLU A 6 16.44 14.70 -20.18
CA GLU A 6 15.65 15.66 -19.40
C GLU A 6 15.75 15.37 -17.90
N LYS A 7 15.99 16.39 -17.08
CA LYS A 7 16.02 16.26 -15.60
C LYS A 7 14.78 15.58 -15.05
N TYR A 8 13.61 15.89 -15.60
CA TYR A 8 12.33 15.32 -15.14
C TYR A 8 12.33 13.79 -15.24
N LEU A 9 12.76 13.23 -16.38
CA LEU A 9 12.82 11.78 -16.60
C LEU A 9 13.79 11.11 -15.62
N LEU A 10 14.99 11.68 -15.47
CA LEU A 10 15.97 11.16 -14.51
C LEU A 10 15.47 11.23 -13.06
N SER A 11 14.84 12.34 -12.68
CA SER A 11 14.30 12.54 -11.33
C SER A 11 13.21 11.54 -11.00
N LEU A 12 12.29 11.29 -11.93
CA LEU A 12 11.22 10.31 -11.78
C LEU A 12 11.79 8.90 -11.64
N ALA A 13 12.72 8.53 -12.53
CA ALA A 13 13.36 7.22 -12.54
C ALA A 13 14.12 6.94 -11.24
N VAL A 14 14.95 7.90 -10.81
CA VAL A 14 15.73 7.80 -9.57
C VAL A 14 14.81 7.72 -8.34
N ALA A 15 13.78 8.57 -8.24
CA ALA A 15 12.85 8.57 -7.13
C ALA A 15 12.04 7.25 -7.05
N THR A 16 11.72 6.67 -8.19
CA THR A 16 10.97 5.41 -8.28
C THR A 16 11.85 4.23 -7.88
N ALA A 17 13.03 4.08 -8.48
CA ALA A 17 13.94 2.97 -8.17
C ALA A 17 14.48 3.04 -6.73
N ALA A 18 14.70 4.23 -6.17
CA ALA A 18 15.20 4.42 -4.81
C ALA A 18 14.27 3.85 -3.72
N ARG A 19 12.98 3.62 -4.02
CA ARG A 19 12.04 2.95 -3.10
C ARG A 19 12.43 1.50 -2.80
N ALA A 20 13.20 0.87 -3.69
CA ALA A 20 13.68 -0.49 -3.50
C ALA A 20 15.16 -0.56 -3.12
N ALA A 21 15.88 0.57 -3.01
CA ALA A 21 17.24 0.56 -2.48
C ALA A 21 17.25 0.22 -0.99
N ALA A 22 18.21 -0.59 -0.56
CA ALA A 22 18.35 -0.95 0.86
C ALA A 22 18.82 0.26 1.67
N SER A 23 18.21 0.50 2.83
CA SER A 23 18.66 1.57 3.75
C SER A 23 19.97 1.25 4.45
N LYS A 24 20.23 -0.03 4.71
CA LYS A 24 21.48 -0.62 5.20
C LYS A 24 21.56 -2.05 4.68
N SER A 25 22.73 -2.43 4.16
CA SER A 25 22.94 -3.76 3.63
C SER A 25 24.36 -4.26 3.92
N PRO A 26 24.57 -5.56 4.16
CA PRO A 26 25.89 -6.17 4.15
C PRO A 26 26.56 -6.13 2.77
N ILE A 27 25.78 -5.92 1.70
CA ILE A 27 26.25 -5.71 0.33
C ILE A 27 26.10 -4.22 0.02
N PRO A 28 27.19 -3.41 0.06
CA PRO A 28 27.13 -1.96 -0.09
C PRO A 28 26.47 -1.48 -1.40
N ALA A 29 26.62 -2.24 -2.50
CA ALA A 29 26.01 -1.92 -3.78
C ALA A 29 24.48 -1.80 -3.69
N MET A 30 23.82 -2.52 -2.79
CA MET A 30 22.37 -2.47 -2.62
C MET A 30 21.87 -1.18 -1.92
N GLU A 31 22.74 -0.41 -1.29
CA GLU A 31 22.43 0.94 -0.80
C GLU A 31 22.47 1.97 -1.97
N GLY A 32 22.84 1.50 -3.15
CA GLY A 32 22.93 2.25 -4.38
C GLY A 32 21.78 1.96 -5.36
N LEU A 33 21.84 2.70 -6.46
CA LEU A 33 21.05 2.47 -7.67
C LEU A 33 22.01 2.04 -8.78
N LEU A 34 21.72 0.93 -9.43
CA LEU A 34 22.38 0.52 -10.64
C LEU A 34 21.83 1.34 -11.81
N ILE A 35 22.71 2.04 -12.52
CA ILE A 35 22.40 2.80 -13.71
C ILE A 35 23.06 2.10 -14.89
N GLU A 36 22.26 1.75 -15.87
CA GLU A 36 22.69 1.06 -17.11
C GLU A 36 22.27 1.91 -18.29
N ALA A 37 23.25 2.36 -19.07
CA ALA A 37 23.02 3.07 -20.31
C ALA A 37 23.34 2.15 -21.49
N GLY A 38 22.32 1.86 -22.29
CA GLY A 38 22.39 1.05 -23.51
C GLY A 38 21.72 1.77 -24.68
N HIS A 39 20.61 1.24 -25.19
CA HIS A 39 19.75 1.98 -26.11
C HIS A 39 18.96 3.08 -25.38
N ASN A 40 18.48 2.75 -24.21
CA ASN A 40 17.84 3.65 -23.23
C ASN A 40 18.62 3.61 -21.93
N VAL A 41 18.23 4.42 -20.95
CA VAL A 41 18.79 4.37 -19.60
C VAL A 41 17.82 3.65 -18.68
N ARG A 42 18.36 2.68 -17.93
CA ARG A 42 17.64 1.93 -16.90
C ARG A 42 18.23 2.25 -15.54
N VAL A 43 17.36 2.52 -14.57
CA VAL A 43 17.74 2.72 -13.16
C VAL A 43 17.08 1.63 -12.32
N THR A 44 17.88 0.90 -11.56
CA THR A 44 17.43 -0.24 -10.76
C THR A 44 17.79 -0.06 -9.29
N GLY A 45 16.83 -0.27 -8.39
CA GLY A 45 17.04 -0.43 -6.96
C GLY A 45 16.62 -1.84 -6.52
N TYR A 46 17.32 -2.43 -5.52
CA TYR A 46 17.05 -3.78 -5.04
C TYR A 46 17.47 -3.98 -3.60
N ASP A 47 16.63 -4.62 -2.77
CA ASP A 47 16.88 -4.92 -1.34
C ASP A 47 16.78 -6.41 -0.98
N LEU A 48 16.85 -7.32 -1.97
CA LEU A 48 16.63 -8.79 -1.90
C LEU A 48 15.19 -9.21 -1.61
N LYS A 49 14.32 -8.33 -1.16
CA LYS A 49 12.89 -8.60 -0.94
C LYS A 49 12.04 -8.07 -2.09
N LYS A 50 12.40 -6.91 -2.59
CA LYS A 50 11.79 -6.25 -3.73
C LYS A 50 12.83 -5.55 -4.59
N GLY A 51 12.61 -5.51 -5.89
CA GLY A 51 13.37 -4.73 -6.84
C GLY A 51 12.45 -3.84 -7.66
N ILE A 52 12.89 -2.65 -7.98
CA ILE A 52 12.20 -1.74 -8.89
C ILE A 52 13.19 -1.27 -9.93
N TYR A 53 12.83 -1.42 -11.19
CA TYR A 53 13.55 -0.75 -12.24
C TYR A 53 12.60 0.05 -13.11
N THR A 54 13.13 1.13 -13.66
CA THR A 54 12.42 1.94 -14.66
C THR A 54 13.36 2.31 -15.78
N THR A 55 12.82 2.36 -16.99
CA THR A 55 13.58 2.68 -18.20
C THR A 55 13.06 3.99 -18.76
N PHE A 56 13.92 4.83 -19.27
CA PHE A 56 13.53 6.08 -19.91
C PHE A 56 14.42 6.41 -21.11
N GLU A 57 13.89 7.20 -22.02
CA GLU A 57 14.60 7.65 -23.21
C GLU A 57 15.72 8.64 -22.87
N ALA A 58 16.90 8.41 -23.41
CA ALA A 58 18.06 9.28 -23.25
C ALA A 58 18.94 9.20 -24.48
N ASP A 59 19.70 10.26 -24.73
CA ASP A 59 20.75 10.25 -25.77
C ASP A 59 22.03 9.62 -25.19
N VAL A 60 22.27 8.35 -25.53
CA VAL A 60 23.39 7.56 -25.02
C VAL A 60 24.55 7.62 -26.03
N SER A 61 25.57 8.37 -25.70
CA SER A 61 26.80 8.50 -26.54
C SER A 61 27.86 7.45 -26.22
N ALA A 62 27.86 6.87 -25.01
CA ALA A 62 28.72 5.75 -24.64
C ALA A 62 27.97 4.81 -23.67
N PRO A 63 27.78 3.54 -24.05
CA PRO A 63 27.14 2.56 -23.18
C PRO A 63 28.01 2.25 -21.94
N GLY A 64 27.39 1.67 -20.91
CA GLY A 64 28.06 1.24 -19.69
C GLY A 64 27.14 1.26 -18.49
N SER A 65 27.69 0.97 -17.32
CA SER A 65 26.93 0.88 -16.08
C SER A 65 27.75 1.35 -14.88
N VAL A 66 27.07 1.79 -13.82
CA VAL A 66 27.68 2.22 -12.57
C VAL A 66 26.63 2.15 -11.46
N VAL A 67 27.06 1.89 -10.22
CA VAL A 67 26.21 1.99 -9.04
C VAL A 67 26.52 3.28 -8.30
N LEU A 68 25.46 4.08 -8.02
CA LEU A 68 25.55 5.32 -7.25
C LEU A 68 24.74 5.21 -5.97
N ASN A 69 25.27 5.76 -4.87
CA ASN A 69 24.52 5.80 -3.61
C ASN A 69 23.14 6.44 -3.82
N ALA A 70 22.07 5.70 -3.48
CA ALA A 70 20.69 6.05 -3.81
C ALA A 70 20.26 7.39 -3.19
N LYS A 71 20.66 7.64 -1.93
CA LYS A 71 20.31 8.86 -1.21
C LYS A 71 21.05 10.07 -1.81
N LEU A 72 22.36 9.98 -1.96
CA LEU A 72 23.17 11.08 -2.49
C LEU A 72 22.75 11.43 -3.92
N PHE A 73 22.62 10.43 -4.78
CA PHE A 73 22.23 10.64 -6.17
C PHE A 73 20.81 11.21 -6.28
N GLY A 74 19.87 10.69 -5.51
CA GLY A 74 18.51 11.22 -5.43
C GLY A 74 18.45 12.66 -4.92
N ASP A 75 19.26 13.02 -3.91
CA ASP A 75 19.35 14.39 -3.39
C ASP A 75 19.95 15.36 -4.44
N ILE A 76 20.98 14.94 -5.18
CA ILE A 76 21.58 15.73 -6.26
C ILE A 76 20.54 15.97 -7.36
N VAL A 77 19.98 14.90 -7.94
CA VAL A 77 19.04 14.99 -9.08
C VAL A 77 17.83 15.86 -8.74
N ARG A 78 17.29 15.73 -7.52
CA ARG A 78 16.15 16.54 -7.06
C ARG A 78 16.46 18.04 -7.03
N LYS A 79 17.74 18.42 -6.75
CA LYS A 79 18.18 19.82 -6.59
C LYS A 79 18.81 20.41 -7.86
N LEU A 80 19.02 19.62 -8.91
CA LEU A 80 19.47 20.16 -10.19
C LEU A 80 18.47 21.20 -10.73
N PRO A 81 18.91 22.23 -11.47
CA PRO A 81 18.01 23.10 -12.21
C PRO A 81 17.27 22.30 -13.29
N ASP A 82 16.15 22.86 -13.79
CA ASP A 82 15.44 22.26 -14.92
C ASP A 82 16.28 22.38 -16.21
N GLY A 83 16.24 21.36 -17.05
CA GLY A 83 16.99 21.29 -18.29
C GLY A 83 17.60 19.91 -18.57
N ILE A 84 18.55 19.90 -19.46
CA ILE A 84 19.26 18.67 -19.88
C ILE A 84 20.35 18.35 -18.86
N VAL A 85 20.31 17.14 -18.33
CA VAL A 85 21.33 16.57 -17.44
C VAL A 85 22.28 15.72 -18.26
N SER A 86 23.57 15.94 -18.08
CA SER A 86 24.63 15.07 -18.59
C SER A 86 25.19 14.22 -17.46
N VAL A 87 25.27 12.92 -17.67
CA VAL A 87 25.89 11.97 -16.75
C VAL A 87 27.00 11.23 -17.47
N CYS A 88 28.22 11.26 -16.91
CA CYS A 88 29.37 10.60 -17.47
C CYS A 88 30.15 9.86 -16.38
N SER A 89 30.45 8.57 -16.58
CA SER A 89 31.35 7.80 -15.70
C SER A 89 32.65 7.45 -16.41
N ASP A 90 33.76 7.47 -15.71
CA ASP A 90 35.06 7.00 -16.16
C ASP A 90 35.29 5.51 -15.80
N GLU A 91 36.52 5.02 -16.12
CA GLU A 91 36.93 3.64 -15.83
C GLU A 91 37.13 3.34 -14.35
N ASN A 92 37.24 4.37 -13.49
CA ASN A 92 37.37 4.25 -12.03
C ASN A 92 36.02 4.43 -11.31
N ASN A 93 34.91 4.42 -12.05
CA ASN A 93 33.55 4.69 -11.57
C ASN A 93 33.37 6.09 -10.93
N ALA A 94 34.25 7.05 -11.23
CA ALA A 94 34.00 8.44 -10.90
C ALA A 94 32.92 8.98 -11.87
N VAL A 95 31.87 9.59 -11.33
CA VAL A 95 30.71 10.04 -12.09
C VAL A 95 30.58 11.55 -12.01
N ASN A 96 30.60 12.19 -13.17
CA ASN A 96 30.29 13.60 -13.34
C ASN A 96 28.81 13.75 -13.71
N ILE A 97 28.09 14.63 -13.01
CA ILE A 97 26.68 14.97 -13.25
C ILE A 97 26.61 16.48 -13.42
N ALA A 98 26.24 16.93 -14.62
CA ALA A 98 26.19 18.36 -14.95
C ALA A 98 24.80 18.76 -15.48
N CYS A 99 24.31 19.92 -15.03
CA CYS A 99 23.08 20.53 -15.51
C CYS A 99 23.15 22.05 -15.34
N GLY A 100 23.09 22.80 -16.44
CA GLY A 100 23.27 24.26 -16.41
C GLY A 100 24.63 24.64 -15.79
N ASN A 101 24.60 25.40 -14.68
CA ASN A 101 25.80 25.78 -13.92
C ASN A 101 26.15 24.82 -12.78
N ALA A 102 25.34 23.79 -12.56
CA ALA A 102 25.60 22.79 -11.53
C ALA A 102 26.50 21.67 -12.07
N ASP A 103 27.55 21.35 -11.36
CA ASP A 103 28.53 20.31 -11.69
C ASP A 103 28.88 19.53 -10.42
N TYR A 104 28.70 18.22 -10.46
CA TYR A 104 28.99 17.31 -9.36
C TYR A 104 29.91 16.20 -9.82
N ASN A 105 30.94 15.92 -9.04
CA ASN A 105 31.78 14.75 -9.20
C ASN A 105 31.63 13.86 -7.97
N ILE A 106 31.09 12.65 -8.16
CA ILE A 106 30.84 11.68 -7.09
C ILE A 106 31.45 10.34 -7.42
N SER A 107 31.83 9.58 -6.41
CA SER A 107 32.34 8.22 -6.59
C SER A 107 31.18 7.24 -6.67
N GLY A 108 31.19 6.41 -7.69
CA GLY A 108 30.35 5.23 -7.81
C GLY A 108 31.10 3.95 -7.43
N THR A 109 30.45 2.82 -7.59
CA THR A 109 31.01 1.48 -7.48
C THR A 109 30.75 0.67 -8.75
N ALA A 110 31.49 -0.43 -8.93
CA ALA A 110 31.32 -1.28 -10.08
C ALA A 110 29.90 -1.91 -10.10
N SER A 111 29.35 -2.06 -11.29
CA SER A 111 28.04 -2.69 -11.47
C SER A 111 28.02 -4.18 -11.16
N ASP A 112 29.15 -4.86 -11.30
CA ASP A 112 29.32 -6.29 -11.06
C ASP A 112 29.02 -6.71 -9.60
N ASP A 113 29.12 -5.74 -8.66
CA ASP A 113 28.79 -5.95 -7.26
C ASP A 113 27.29 -5.85 -6.97
N PHE A 114 26.47 -5.40 -7.94
CA PHE A 114 25.03 -5.27 -7.77
C PHE A 114 24.33 -6.59 -8.10
N PRO A 115 23.53 -7.16 -7.17
CA PRO A 115 22.89 -8.46 -7.41
C PRO A 115 21.87 -8.40 -8.55
N ASP A 116 21.78 -9.47 -9.32
CA ASP A 116 20.75 -9.64 -10.33
C ASP A 116 19.35 -9.65 -9.72
N LEU A 117 18.40 -9.05 -10.41
CA LEU A 117 16.99 -9.15 -10.06
C LEU A 117 16.50 -10.59 -10.31
N PRO A 118 15.60 -11.12 -9.46
CA PRO A 118 15.07 -12.45 -9.66
C PRO A 118 14.26 -12.54 -10.95
N SER A 119 14.47 -13.62 -11.71
CA SER A 119 13.62 -13.99 -12.83
C SER A 119 12.34 -14.66 -12.32
N LEU A 120 11.25 -14.49 -13.08
CA LEU A 120 10.01 -15.19 -12.80
C LEU A 120 9.91 -16.45 -13.66
N ASP A 121 9.70 -17.61 -13.02
CA ASP A 121 9.47 -18.88 -13.68
C ASP A 121 7.96 -19.11 -13.82
N TYR A 122 7.51 -19.68 -14.94
CA TYR A 122 6.12 -20.13 -15.16
C TYR A 122 5.08 -19.23 -14.51
N CYS A 123 4.76 -18.12 -15.17
CA CYS A 123 3.87 -17.10 -14.61
C CYS A 123 2.41 -17.31 -15.03
N SER A 124 1.50 -17.10 -14.09
CA SER A 124 0.12 -16.73 -14.41
C SER A 124 0.05 -15.22 -14.60
N ASN A 125 -0.66 -14.78 -15.63
CA ASN A 125 -0.73 -13.37 -16.01
C ASN A 125 -2.14 -12.83 -15.89
N LEU A 126 -2.23 -11.60 -15.37
CA LEU A 126 -3.49 -10.87 -15.29
C LEU A 126 -3.22 -9.36 -15.44
N SER A 127 -4.27 -8.61 -15.78
CA SER A 127 -4.18 -7.15 -15.86
C SER A 127 -5.45 -6.48 -15.37
N LEU A 128 -5.29 -5.26 -14.85
CA LEU A 128 -6.35 -4.36 -14.43
C LEU A 128 -5.85 -2.90 -14.53
N PRO A 129 -6.76 -1.91 -14.58
CA PRO A 129 -6.37 -0.50 -14.62
C PRO A 129 -5.55 -0.08 -13.40
N GLN A 130 -4.60 0.84 -13.58
CA GLN A 130 -3.76 1.35 -12.50
C GLN A 130 -4.58 1.99 -11.39
N ASP A 131 -5.61 2.77 -11.72
CA ASP A 131 -6.52 3.38 -10.74
C ASP A 131 -7.22 2.33 -9.88
N THR A 132 -7.71 1.25 -10.51
CA THR A 132 -8.33 0.14 -9.79
C THR A 132 -7.37 -0.53 -8.83
N MET A 133 -6.13 -0.81 -9.27
CA MET A 133 -5.11 -1.39 -8.40
C MET A 133 -4.74 -0.47 -7.24
N ALA A 134 -4.55 0.82 -7.51
CA ALA A 134 -4.22 1.82 -6.48
C ALA A 134 -5.34 1.93 -5.45
N ARG A 135 -6.62 1.99 -5.88
CA ARG A 135 -7.77 2.00 -4.98
C ARG A 135 -7.86 0.74 -4.13
N MET A 136 -7.71 -0.44 -4.72
CA MET A 136 -7.72 -1.70 -3.96
C MET A 136 -6.67 -1.70 -2.85
N ILE A 137 -5.47 -1.18 -3.14
CA ILE A 137 -4.40 -1.07 -2.14
C ILE A 137 -4.77 -0.05 -1.07
N ALA A 138 -5.15 1.18 -1.43
CA ALA A 138 -5.51 2.24 -0.49
C ALA A 138 -6.66 1.83 0.45
N GLU A 139 -7.66 1.12 -0.07
CA GLU A 139 -8.84 0.69 0.65
C GLU A 139 -8.63 -0.55 1.53
N THR A 140 -7.47 -1.22 1.44
CA THR A 140 -7.19 -2.43 2.24
C THR A 140 -5.93 -2.35 3.08
N SER A 141 -4.91 -1.59 2.68
CA SER A 141 -3.59 -1.58 3.29
C SER A 141 -3.58 -1.15 4.76
N PHE A 142 -4.57 -0.38 5.21
CA PHE A 142 -4.71 0.04 6.61
C PHE A 142 -4.86 -1.15 7.59
N ALA A 143 -5.33 -2.28 7.10
CA ALA A 143 -5.52 -3.51 7.89
C ALA A 143 -4.32 -4.47 7.79
N ILE A 144 -3.24 -4.11 7.11
CA ILE A 144 -2.00 -4.92 7.09
C ILE A 144 -1.34 -4.85 8.46
N SER A 145 -0.92 -6.01 8.98
CA SER A 145 -0.25 -6.11 10.27
C SER A 145 1.18 -5.56 10.22
N THR A 146 1.59 -4.86 11.26
CA THR A 146 3.00 -4.48 11.49
C THR A 146 3.74 -5.52 12.35
N ASN A 147 3.06 -6.56 12.82
CA ASN A 147 3.64 -7.59 13.69
C ASN A 147 4.30 -8.69 12.85
N GLU A 148 5.63 -8.71 12.87
CA GLU A 148 6.44 -9.69 12.13
C GLU A 148 6.39 -11.13 12.70
N SER A 149 5.79 -11.35 13.86
CA SER A 149 5.62 -12.71 14.41
C SER A 149 4.68 -13.59 13.57
N ARG A 150 3.87 -12.98 12.73
CA ARG A 150 3.01 -13.64 11.74
C ARG A 150 3.22 -13.03 10.36
N PRO A 151 4.31 -13.40 9.67
CA PRO A 151 4.73 -12.75 8.42
C PRO A 151 3.64 -12.68 7.34
N VAL A 152 2.78 -13.71 7.24
CA VAL A 152 1.69 -13.74 6.26
C VAL A 152 0.71 -12.57 6.37
N TYR A 153 0.58 -11.95 7.56
CA TYR A 153 -0.28 -10.80 7.77
C TYR A 153 0.42 -9.45 7.59
N THR A 154 1.76 -9.46 7.35
CA THR A 154 2.49 -8.23 6.99
C THR A 154 2.34 -7.87 5.51
N GLY A 155 1.46 -8.55 4.81
CA GLY A 155 1.04 -8.31 3.45
C GLY A 155 -0.45 -8.51 3.26
N ALA A 156 -0.92 -8.32 2.04
CA ALA A 156 -2.29 -8.62 1.65
C ALA A 156 -2.36 -9.88 0.80
N LEU A 157 -3.38 -10.68 1.06
CA LEU A 157 -3.76 -11.79 0.20
C LEU A 157 -4.44 -11.24 -1.05
N ILE A 158 -4.03 -11.72 -2.21
CA ILE A 158 -4.72 -11.51 -3.48
C ILE A 158 -5.22 -12.87 -3.95
N GLU A 159 -6.52 -12.96 -4.14
CA GLU A 159 -7.20 -14.10 -4.78
C GLU A 159 -7.85 -13.62 -6.07
N VAL A 160 -7.72 -14.38 -7.14
CA VAL A 160 -8.49 -14.22 -8.37
C VAL A 160 -9.31 -15.47 -8.57
N ASP A 161 -10.59 -15.32 -8.78
CA ASP A 161 -11.54 -16.39 -9.06
C ASP A 161 -12.61 -15.88 -10.02
N ASN A 162 -12.80 -16.58 -11.16
CA ASN A 162 -13.77 -16.19 -12.19
C ASN A 162 -13.66 -14.72 -12.62
N ASN A 163 -12.45 -14.23 -12.90
CA ASN A 163 -12.14 -12.84 -13.26
C ASN A 163 -12.51 -11.79 -12.19
N ILE A 164 -12.70 -12.19 -10.96
CA ILE A 164 -12.85 -11.27 -9.83
C ILE A 164 -11.60 -11.36 -8.96
N MET A 165 -10.89 -10.23 -8.83
CA MET A 165 -9.79 -10.09 -7.88
C MET A 165 -10.35 -9.68 -6.52
N THR A 166 -9.96 -10.39 -5.50
CA THR A 166 -10.24 -10.07 -4.09
C THR A 166 -8.92 -9.79 -3.39
N MET A 167 -8.76 -8.60 -2.84
CA MET A 167 -7.62 -8.23 -1.98
C MET A 167 -8.08 -8.22 -0.52
N VAL A 168 -7.33 -8.89 0.36
CA VAL A 168 -7.67 -9.02 1.79
C VAL A 168 -6.45 -8.71 2.65
N ALA A 169 -6.61 -7.82 3.61
CA ALA A 169 -5.61 -7.53 4.64
C ALA A 169 -6.19 -7.77 6.05
N VAL A 170 -5.35 -8.25 6.98
CA VAL A 170 -5.76 -8.63 8.35
C VAL A 170 -4.63 -8.34 9.32
N ASP A 171 -4.94 -7.78 10.50
CA ASP A 171 -3.95 -7.60 11.58
C ASP A 171 -4.29 -8.41 12.87
N GLY A 172 -5.39 -9.17 12.84
CA GLY A 172 -5.89 -9.96 13.96
C GLY A 172 -6.96 -9.25 14.79
N TYR A 173 -7.20 -7.95 14.58
CA TYR A 173 -8.25 -7.16 15.22
C TYR A 173 -9.23 -6.54 14.23
N ARG A 174 -8.80 -6.43 12.99
CA ARG A 174 -9.57 -5.90 11.87
C ARG A 174 -9.22 -6.60 10.57
N MET A 175 -10.12 -6.53 9.62
CA MET A 175 -9.95 -7.03 8.27
C MET A 175 -10.51 -6.03 7.27
N ALA A 176 -9.81 -5.85 6.17
CA ALA A 176 -10.29 -5.12 5.01
C ALA A 176 -10.29 -6.03 3.79
N LEU A 177 -11.35 -5.98 3.04
CA LEU A 177 -11.54 -6.71 1.80
C LEU A 177 -12.05 -5.77 0.72
N ARG A 178 -11.48 -5.89 -0.48
CA ARG A 178 -11.93 -5.19 -1.69
C ARG A 178 -12.03 -6.17 -2.85
N ARG A 179 -13.06 -6.02 -3.70
CA ARG A 179 -13.28 -6.83 -4.91
C ARG A 179 -13.42 -5.97 -6.13
N GLU A 180 -12.75 -6.37 -7.20
CA GLU A 180 -12.85 -5.73 -8.52
C GLU A 180 -12.74 -6.77 -9.63
N ALA A 181 -13.35 -6.47 -10.77
CA ALA A 181 -13.17 -7.27 -11.97
C ALA A 181 -11.76 -7.05 -12.54
N VAL A 182 -11.12 -8.11 -13.02
CA VAL A 182 -9.89 -8.02 -13.81
C VAL A 182 -10.21 -7.98 -15.30
N GLU A 183 -9.40 -7.25 -16.07
CA GLU A 183 -9.60 -7.15 -17.52
C GLU A 183 -9.22 -8.45 -18.22
N THR A 184 -8.10 -9.03 -17.84
CA THR A 184 -7.59 -10.29 -18.38
C THR A 184 -7.00 -11.15 -17.27
N CYS A 185 -7.23 -12.47 -17.37
CA CYS A 185 -6.61 -13.47 -16.52
C CYS A 185 -6.42 -14.76 -17.31
N ASP A 186 -5.24 -15.35 -17.29
CA ASP A 186 -4.92 -16.59 -18.03
C ASP A 186 -5.21 -17.86 -17.24
N VAL A 187 -5.70 -17.75 -16.00
CA VAL A 187 -6.05 -18.85 -15.12
C VAL A 187 -7.41 -18.64 -14.45
N GLU A 188 -8.15 -19.71 -14.19
CA GLU A 188 -9.45 -19.66 -13.52
C GLU A 188 -9.35 -19.24 -12.04
N SER A 189 -8.29 -19.69 -11.35
CA SER A 189 -8.10 -19.40 -9.94
C SER A 189 -6.62 -19.20 -9.63
N LEU A 190 -6.33 -18.17 -8.82
CA LEU A 190 -4.97 -17.82 -8.41
C LEU A 190 -4.99 -17.26 -6.98
N LYS A 191 -3.98 -17.62 -6.19
CA LYS A 191 -3.85 -17.14 -4.81
C LYS A 191 -2.40 -16.87 -4.44
N PHE A 192 -2.11 -15.67 -3.93
CA PHE A 192 -0.78 -15.27 -3.50
C PHE A 192 -0.82 -14.13 -2.50
N ILE A 193 0.26 -13.95 -1.72
CA ILE A 193 0.36 -12.90 -0.71
C ILE A 193 1.50 -11.96 -1.10
N VAL A 194 1.20 -10.67 -1.15
CA VAL A 194 2.15 -9.59 -1.49
C VAL A 194 2.49 -8.81 -0.23
N PRO A 195 3.78 -8.58 0.07
CA PRO A 195 4.19 -7.74 1.20
C PRO A 195 3.59 -6.33 1.13
N GLY A 196 3.16 -5.78 2.27
CA GLY A 196 2.58 -4.45 2.35
C GLY A 196 3.52 -3.34 1.86
N ALA A 197 4.83 -3.49 2.09
CA ALA A 197 5.82 -2.55 1.56
C ALA A 197 5.84 -2.50 0.03
N ALA A 198 5.71 -3.66 -0.64
CA ALA A 198 5.65 -3.71 -2.10
C ALA A 198 4.34 -3.11 -2.63
N LEU A 199 3.20 -3.39 -1.97
CA LEU A 199 1.91 -2.78 -2.32
C LEU A 199 1.94 -1.25 -2.15
N SER A 200 2.51 -0.74 -1.06
CA SER A 200 2.64 0.71 -0.84
C SER A 200 3.52 1.41 -1.89
N ASP A 201 4.53 0.72 -2.43
CA ASP A 201 5.32 1.27 -3.53
C ASP A 201 4.58 1.17 -4.85
N LEU A 202 3.86 0.08 -5.10
CA LEU A 202 3.04 -0.10 -6.30
C LEU A 202 1.95 0.98 -6.40
N GLU A 203 1.26 1.29 -5.31
CA GLU A 203 0.27 2.37 -5.24
C GLU A 203 0.84 3.71 -5.73
N LYS A 204 2.08 4.02 -5.34
CA LYS A 204 2.76 5.27 -5.73
C LYS A 204 3.31 5.26 -7.15
N ILE A 205 3.47 4.09 -7.76
CA ILE A 205 3.91 3.92 -9.15
C ILE A 205 2.72 4.02 -10.11
N CYS A 206 1.52 3.64 -9.67
CA CYS A 206 0.29 3.74 -10.45
C CYS A 206 -0.15 5.21 -10.58
N MET A 207 0.22 5.86 -11.68
CA MET A 207 -0.04 7.30 -11.92
C MET A 207 -0.93 7.58 -13.12
N SER A 208 -1.14 6.61 -14.02
CA SER A 208 -1.95 6.75 -15.24
C SER A 208 -3.24 5.93 -15.07
N PRO A 209 -4.39 6.56 -14.77
CA PRO A 209 -5.60 5.84 -14.33
C PRO A 209 -6.06 4.71 -15.25
N GLU A 210 -6.08 4.96 -16.56
CA GLU A 210 -6.62 4.03 -17.56
C GLU A 210 -5.59 3.00 -18.05
N ASP A 211 -4.29 3.26 -17.86
CA ASP A 211 -3.24 2.35 -18.32
C ASP A 211 -3.22 1.07 -17.46
N PRO A 212 -2.94 -0.09 -18.04
CA PRO A 212 -2.95 -1.34 -17.31
C PRO A 212 -1.74 -1.52 -16.38
N VAL A 213 -1.98 -2.10 -15.20
CA VAL A 213 -0.98 -2.85 -14.45
C VAL A 213 -1.00 -4.29 -14.94
N LYS A 214 0.10 -4.75 -15.51
CA LYS A 214 0.28 -6.16 -15.88
C LYS A 214 0.97 -6.88 -14.72
N ILE A 215 0.35 -7.95 -14.26
CA ILE A 215 0.81 -8.72 -13.10
C ILE A 215 1.22 -10.10 -13.59
N ALA A 216 2.44 -10.50 -13.31
CA ALA A 216 2.94 -11.84 -13.57
C ALA A 216 3.28 -12.51 -12.24
N VAL A 217 2.63 -13.66 -11.96
CA VAL A 217 2.73 -14.35 -10.68
C VAL A 217 3.49 -15.66 -10.87
N GLY A 218 4.73 -15.69 -10.43
CA GLY A 218 5.59 -16.90 -10.39
C GLY A 218 5.49 -17.64 -9.07
N SER A 219 6.27 -18.71 -8.92
CA SER A 219 6.26 -19.56 -7.72
C SER A 219 6.68 -18.82 -6.44
N LYS A 220 7.73 -18.00 -6.50
CA LYS A 220 8.32 -17.28 -5.35
C LYS A 220 8.20 -15.78 -5.45
N HIS A 221 8.02 -15.23 -6.65
CA HIS A 221 8.00 -13.80 -6.91
C HIS A 221 6.74 -13.41 -7.67
N VAL A 222 6.37 -12.16 -7.54
CA VAL A 222 5.34 -11.50 -8.34
C VAL A 222 5.94 -10.25 -8.97
N SER A 223 5.60 -9.97 -10.21
CA SER A 223 6.01 -8.78 -10.95
C SER A 223 4.81 -7.94 -11.31
N PHE A 224 4.94 -6.63 -11.15
CA PHE A 224 3.96 -5.63 -11.55
C PHE A 224 4.62 -4.69 -12.56
N SER A 225 4.13 -4.73 -13.79
CA SER A 225 4.60 -3.84 -14.87
C SER A 225 3.63 -2.69 -15.06
N VAL A 226 4.12 -1.47 -14.92
CA VAL A 226 3.37 -0.21 -14.98
C VAL A 226 4.11 0.72 -15.93
N GLY A 227 3.66 0.80 -17.19
CA GLY A 227 4.43 1.48 -18.24
C GLY A 227 5.85 0.94 -18.34
N ASP A 228 6.83 1.83 -18.26
CA ASP A 228 8.26 1.51 -18.33
C ASP A 228 8.87 1.12 -16.97
N THR A 229 8.05 1.01 -15.93
CA THR A 229 8.47 0.64 -14.57
C THR A 229 8.03 -0.79 -14.26
N VAL A 230 8.93 -1.56 -13.66
CA VAL A 230 8.62 -2.90 -13.16
C VAL A 230 9.02 -3.00 -11.69
N LEU A 231 8.06 -3.40 -10.87
CA LEU A 231 8.28 -3.78 -9.48
C LEU A 231 8.22 -5.31 -9.38
N ILE A 232 9.28 -5.92 -8.86
CA ILE A 232 9.35 -7.35 -8.56
C ILE A 232 9.39 -7.50 -7.06
N SER A 233 8.52 -8.35 -6.50
CA SER A 233 8.49 -8.62 -5.06
C SER A 233 8.52 -10.11 -4.78
N ARG A 234 9.25 -10.50 -3.73
CA ARG A 234 9.11 -11.83 -3.16
C ARG A 234 7.72 -11.96 -2.53
N ARG A 235 7.03 -13.07 -2.78
CA ARG A 235 5.75 -13.41 -2.16
C ARG A 235 5.96 -13.82 -0.71
N LEU A 236 4.98 -13.55 0.14
CA LEU A 236 4.96 -14.14 1.48
C LEU A 236 4.44 -15.58 1.39
N GLU A 237 5.13 -16.49 2.07
CA GLU A 237 4.79 -17.91 2.11
C GLU A 237 4.00 -18.22 3.39
N GLY A 238 3.05 -19.13 3.31
CA GLY A 238 2.25 -19.61 4.42
C GLY A 238 0.75 -19.58 4.14
N GLU A 239 -0.02 -20.11 5.09
CA GLU A 239 -1.47 -20.15 5.00
C GLU A 239 -2.09 -18.86 5.55
N PHE A 240 -2.86 -18.17 4.72
CA PHE A 240 -3.63 -17.00 5.12
C PHE A 240 -4.96 -17.44 5.76
N LEU A 241 -5.48 -16.62 6.67
CA LEU A 241 -6.77 -16.86 7.32
C LEU A 241 -7.88 -17.16 6.30
N ASN A 242 -8.72 -18.15 6.59
CA ASN A 242 -9.95 -18.34 5.84
C ASN A 242 -10.96 -17.25 6.24
N PHE A 243 -10.80 -16.07 5.63
CA PHE A 243 -11.56 -14.88 5.94
C PHE A 243 -13.08 -15.05 5.72
N ARG A 244 -13.48 -15.89 4.75
CA ARG A 244 -14.90 -16.14 4.46
C ARG A 244 -15.63 -16.77 5.65
N LYS A 245 -14.94 -17.56 6.47
CA LYS A 245 -15.51 -18.20 7.68
C LYS A 245 -15.54 -17.27 8.88
N THR A 246 -14.88 -16.12 8.83
CA THR A 246 -14.83 -15.18 9.97
C THR A 246 -15.94 -14.14 9.92
N VAL A 247 -16.54 -13.92 8.76
CA VAL A 247 -17.64 -12.98 8.56
C VAL A 247 -18.94 -13.67 8.98
N PRO A 248 -19.73 -13.10 9.91
CA PRO A 248 -21.05 -13.61 10.25
C PRO A 248 -22.00 -13.64 9.04
N GLY A 249 -22.87 -14.64 8.98
CA GLY A 249 -23.80 -14.80 7.86
C GLY A 249 -25.11 -14.03 8.01
N ASP A 250 -25.46 -13.63 9.25
CA ASP A 250 -26.70 -12.93 9.56
C ASP A 250 -26.47 -11.76 10.52
N PHE A 251 -27.18 -10.67 10.30
CA PHE A 251 -27.07 -9.43 11.06
C PHE A 251 -28.44 -8.93 11.47
N PRO A 252 -28.84 -9.13 12.76
CA PRO A 252 -30.11 -8.64 13.27
C PRO A 252 -30.20 -7.12 13.30
N ILE A 253 -29.07 -6.41 13.39
CA ILE A 253 -29.00 -4.96 13.37
C ILE A 253 -28.26 -4.51 12.11
N GLN A 254 -28.95 -3.75 11.26
CA GLN A 254 -28.40 -3.18 10.05
C GLN A 254 -28.76 -1.69 10.02
N LEU A 255 -27.75 -0.85 10.03
CA LEU A 255 -27.89 0.59 10.12
C LEU A 255 -27.18 1.25 8.92
N LYS A 256 -27.67 2.41 8.50
CA LYS A 256 -26.99 3.22 7.49
C LYS A 256 -26.51 4.52 8.12
N ALA A 257 -25.38 5.01 7.67
CA ALA A 257 -24.82 6.27 8.12
C ALA A 257 -24.00 6.94 7.06
N GLN A 258 -24.00 8.28 7.06
CA GLN A 258 -23.12 9.06 6.20
C GLN A 258 -21.68 8.94 6.71
N ARG A 259 -20.77 8.50 5.82
CA ARG A 259 -19.34 8.33 6.13
C ARG A 259 -18.71 9.59 6.72
N ALA A 260 -19.04 10.75 6.16
CA ALA A 260 -18.52 12.03 6.61
C ALA A 260 -18.95 12.36 8.05
N ASP A 261 -20.18 12.00 8.44
CA ASP A 261 -20.68 12.21 9.80
C ASP A 261 -20.01 11.30 10.81
N LEU A 262 -19.83 10.02 10.46
CA LEU A 262 -19.08 9.05 11.26
C LEU A 262 -17.64 9.52 11.50
N ILE A 263 -16.94 9.98 10.46
CA ILE A 263 -15.58 10.51 10.58
C ILE A 263 -15.56 11.71 11.51
N ARG A 264 -16.41 12.72 11.28
CA ARG A 264 -16.44 13.96 12.08
C ARG A 264 -16.75 13.72 13.55
N CYS A 265 -17.73 12.86 13.82
CA CYS A 265 -18.12 12.52 15.19
C CYS A 265 -17.00 11.76 15.91
N THR A 266 -16.42 10.73 15.26
CA THR A 266 -15.31 9.95 15.81
C THR A 266 -14.10 10.83 16.06
N ASP A 267 -13.74 11.71 15.13
CA ASP A 267 -12.59 12.61 15.24
C ASP A 267 -12.70 13.56 16.44
N ARG A 268 -13.86 14.19 16.64
CA ARG A 268 -14.08 15.08 17.78
C ARG A 268 -13.97 14.37 19.13
N VAL A 269 -14.55 13.17 19.27
CA VAL A 269 -14.48 12.41 20.53
C VAL A 269 -13.05 11.89 20.78
N SER A 270 -12.29 11.68 19.74
CA SER A 270 -10.91 11.17 19.79
C SER A 270 -9.90 12.15 20.38
N LEU A 271 -10.20 13.46 20.42
CA LEU A 271 -9.27 14.50 20.88
C LEU A 271 -8.78 14.31 22.32
N ILE A 272 -9.53 13.59 23.15
CA ILE A 272 -9.13 13.30 24.53
C ILE A 272 -8.41 11.96 24.70
N ILE A 273 -8.24 11.18 23.62
CA ILE A 273 -7.57 9.87 23.67
C ILE A 273 -6.07 10.06 23.62
N ASP A 274 -5.36 9.54 24.61
CA ASP A 274 -3.92 9.45 24.60
C ASP A 274 -3.49 8.15 23.88
N ASP A 275 -2.54 8.25 22.96
CA ASP A 275 -1.98 7.12 22.19
C ASP A 275 -1.38 6.03 23.09
N ARG A 276 -0.97 6.36 24.33
CA ARG A 276 -0.42 5.41 25.29
C ARG A 276 -1.48 4.58 25.97
N THR A 277 -2.63 5.18 26.31
CA THR A 277 -3.70 4.53 27.07
C THR A 277 -4.68 3.81 26.16
N LYS A 278 -4.80 4.26 24.88
CA LYS A 278 -5.70 3.68 23.86
C LYS A 278 -7.11 3.43 24.42
N ASN A 279 -7.67 4.42 25.11
CA ASN A 279 -9.02 4.31 25.66
C ASN A 279 -10.03 3.98 24.55
N PRO A 280 -10.92 3.00 24.78
CA PRO A 280 -11.90 2.63 23.77
C PRO A 280 -12.98 3.71 23.62
N LEU A 281 -13.49 3.80 22.39
CA LEU A 281 -14.74 4.48 22.12
C LEU A 281 -15.91 3.58 22.55
N ARG A 282 -16.88 4.14 23.24
CA ARG A 282 -18.17 3.48 23.57
C ARG A 282 -19.20 4.01 22.59
N CYS A 283 -19.67 3.17 21.69
CA CYS A 283 -20.69 3.46 20.69
C CYS A 283 -22.04 2.89 21.15
N VAL A 284 -23.05 3.74 21.23
CA VAL A 284 -24.44 3.36 21.54
C VAL A 284 -25.29 3.60 20.30
N PHE A 285 -25.74 2.52 19.70
CA PHE A 285 -26.61 2.52 18.53
C PHE A 285 -28.08 2.54 18.97
N GLY A 286 -28.69 3.72 18.96
CA GLY A 286 -30.10 3.93 19.26
C GLY A 286 -30.98 3.98 18.02
N GLU A 287 -32.18 4.50 18.18
CA GLU A 287 -33.10 4.77 17.10
C GLU A 287 -32.67 6.05 16.36
N ASN A 288 -32.26 5.91 15.11
CA ASN A 288 -31.80 6.99 14.22
C ASN A 288 -30.64 7.85 14.77
N LEU A 289 -29.95 7.39 15.81
CA LEU A 289 -28.86 8.13 16.44
C LEU A 289 -27.74 7.18 16.92
N LEU A 290 -26.51 7.50 16.55
CA LEU A 290 -25.31 6.91 17.10
C LEU A 290 -24.67 7.90 18.07
N THR A 291 -24.54 7.51 19.35
CA THR A 291 -23.81 8.28 20.36
C THR A 291 -22.45 7.64 20.59
N ILE A 292 -21.39 8.42 20.46
CA ILE A 292 -20.00 7.98 20.68
C ILE A 292 -19.48 8.71 21.92
N THR A 293 -18.94 7.97 22.88
CA THR A 293 -18.37 8.54 24.10
C THR A 293 -16.97 7.97 24.34
N CYS A 294 -16.13 8.76 24.97
CA CYS A 294 -14.85 8.33 25.49
C CYS A 294 -14.60 8.96 26.86
N SER A 295 -14.07 8.17 27.79
CA SER A 295 -13.67 8.63 29.12
C SER A 295 -12.18 8.32 29.33
N THR A 296 -11.44 9.34 29.74
CA THR A 296 -10.00 9.26 29.99
C THR A 296 -9.68 10.02 31.30
N PRO A 297 -8.48 9.91 31.85
CA PRO A 297 -8.08 10.76 32.99
C PRO A 297 -8.11 12.27 32.68
N LEU A 298 -8.11 12.67 31.40
CA LEU A 298 -8.20 14.08 30.97
C LEU A 298 -9.64 14.60 30.99
N GLY A 299 -10.64 13.70 31.01
CA GLY A 299 -12.04 14.08 30.98
C GLY A 299 -12.90 13.13 30.17
N ARG A 300 -14.14 13.58 29.88
CA ARG A 300 -15.12 12.85 29.06
C ARG A 300 -15.47 13.67 27.81
N ALA A 301 -15.50 13.00 26.67
CA ALA A 301 -16.06 13.54 25.44
C ALA A 301 -17.27 12.71 25.02
N GLU A 302 -18.26 13.39 24.46
CA GLU A 302 -19.46 12.78 23.91
C GLU A 302 -19.88 13.54 22.67
N ASP A 303 -20.25 12.81 21.63
CA ASP A 303 -20.80 13.37 20.41
C ASP A 303 -21.76 12.38 19.77
N CYS A 304 -22.61 12.83 18.89
CA CYS A 304 -23.56 11.98 18.21
C CYS A 304 -23.67 12.33 16.72
N CYS A 305 -24.01 11.35 15.92
CA CYS A 305 -24.31 11.53 14.52
C CYS A 305 -25.60 10.80 14.13
N PRO A 306 -26.33 11.30 13.12
CA PRO A 306 -27.52 10.63 12.62
C PRO A 306 -27.14 9.30 11.94
N ILE A 307 -27.96 8.31 12.14
CA ILE A 307 -27.97 7.01 11.44
C ILE A 307 -29.38 6.71 11.01
N GLU A 308 -29.56 5.85 10.04
CA GLU A 308 -30.86 5.32 9.64
C GLU A 308 -31.06 3.92 10.19
N GLY A 309 -32.16 3.69 10.93
CA GLY A 309 -32.52 2.42 11.52
C GLY A 309 -32.49 2.44 13.05
N ASP A 310 -32.84 1.31 13.64
CA ASP A 310 -32.86 1.13 15.10
C ASP A 310 -31.83 0.10 15.54
N GLY A 311 -30.86 0.54 16.34
CA GLY A 311 -29.85 -0.33 16.96
C GLY A 311 -30.28 -0.92 18.30
N GLY A 312 -31.51 -0.64 18.77
CA GLY A 312 -32.06 -1.19 20.02
C GLY A 312 -31.24 -0.81 21.26
N GLY A 313 -30.50 0.28 21.23
CA GLY A 313 -29.60 0.67 22.32
C GLY A 313 -28.34 -0.19 22.41
N MET A 314 -27.96 -0.90 21.35
CA MET A 314 -26.76 -1.76 21.30
C MET A 314 -25.50 -0.99 21.66
N ILE A 315 -24.74 -1.52 22.60
CA ILE A 315 -23.49 -0.92 23.06
C ILE A 315 -22.32 -1.75 22.55
N VAL A 316 -21.37 -1.11 21.83
CA VAL A 316 -20.16 -1.74 21.34
C VAL A 316 -18.96 -0.86 21.66
N GLY A 317 -17.89 -1.44 22.17
CA GLY A 317 -16.60 -0.77 22.33
C GLY A 317 -15.72 -0.94 21.12
N PHE A 318 -15.06 0.13 20.68
CA PHE A 318 -14.13 0.05 19.56
C PHE A 318 -12.79 0.71 19.87
N ASN A 319 -11.74 0.21 19.23
CA ASN A 319 -10.48 0.94 19.10
C ASN A 319 -10.71 2.11 18.12
N ASN A 320 -10.38 3.33 18.58
CA ASN A 320 -10.56 4.54 17.79
C ASN A 320 -9.86 4.49 16.42
N SER A 321 -8.56 4.12 16.40
CA SER A 321 -7.79 4.09 15.15
C SER A 321 -8.40 3.11 14.15
N TYR A 322 -8.83 1.93 14.60
CA TYR A 322 -9.40 0.91 13.72
C TYR A 322 -10.71 1.35 13.09
N LEU A 323 -11.55 2.03 13.87
CA LEU A 323 -12.82 2.55 13.38
C LEU A 323 -12.59 3.70 12.39
N MET A 324 -11.70 4.62 12.74
CA MET A 324 -11.37 5.78 11.91
C MET A 324 -10.73 5.38 10.57
N ASP A 325 -9.79 4.41 10.60
CA ASP A 325 -9.13 3.93 9.38
C ASP A 325 -10.15 3.30 8.43
N ALA A 326 -11.09 2.48 8.95
CA ALA A 326 -12.15 1.88 8.15
C ALA A 326 -13.07 2.92 7.52
N PHE A 327 -13.50 3.95 8.28
CA PHE A 327 -14.33 5.02 7.74
C PHE A 327 -13.60 5.84 6.67
N LYS A 328 -12.33 6.16 6.89
CA LYS A 328 -11.53 6.93 5.93
C LYS A 328 -11.27 6.17 4.63
N ALA A 329 -11.03 4.85 4.73
CA ALA A 329 -10.73 4.01 3.58
C ALA A 329 -11.98 3.62 2.77
N ALA A 330 -13.18 3.72 3.36
CA ALA A 330 -14.40 3.30 2.67
C ALA A 330 -14.68 4.14 1.42
N PRO A 331 -14.92 3.49 0.25
CA PRO A 331 -15.10 4.19 -1.03
C PRO A 331 -16.49 4.79 -1.23
N ALA A 332 -17.46 4.48 -0.34
CA ALA A 332 -18.85 4.92 -0.43
C ALA A 332 -19.15 6.07 0.52
N ASP A 333 -20.06 6.97 0.14
CA ASP A 333 -20.49 8.09 0.98
C ASP A 333 -21.46 7.65 2.08
N THR A 334 -22.33 6.67 1.79
CA THR A 334 -23.22 6.03 2.75
C THR A 334 -22.70 4.62 3.03
N LEU A 335 -22.56 4.29 4.31
CA LEU A 335 -22.08 2.98 4.78
C LEU A 335 -23.21 2.22 5.46
N ARG A 336 -23.25 0.90 5.25
CA ARG A 336 -24.05 -0.01 6.04
C ARG A 336 -23.22 -0.57 7.19
N ILE A 337 -23.70 -0.44 8.40
CA ILE A 337 -23.09 -0.95 9.63
C ILE A 337 -23.93 -2.14 10.09
N ASN A 338 -23.31 -3.32 10.12
CA ASN A 338 -23.94 -4.59 10.41
C ASN A 338 -23.41 -5.11 11.77
N ILE A 339 -24.31 -5.37 12.72
CA ILE A 339 -23.98 -5.78 14.08
C ILE A 339 -24.80 -7.00 14.44
N VAL A 340 -24.13 -8.02 15.02
CA VAL A 340 -24.79 -9.19 15.59
C VAL A 340 -25.11 -8.95 17.06
N ASN A 341 -24.10 -8.53 17.83
CA ASN A 341 -24.20 -8.19 19.26
C ASN A 341 -22.95 -7.40 19.68
N GLY A 342 -22.89 -6.96 20.93
CA GLY A 342 -21.79 -6.14 21.45
C GLY A 342 -20.42 -6.86 21.57
N SER A 343 -20.35 -8.17 21.31
CA SER A 343 -19.12 -8.98 21.40
C SER A 343 -18.71 -9.61 20.07
N ALA A 344 -19.59 -9.58 19.08
CA ALA A 344 -19.31 -10.07 17.74
C ALA A 344 -18.66 -8.97 16.87
N PRO A 345 -17.95 -9.35 15.80
CA PRO A 345 -17.39 -8.37 14.87
C PRO A 345 -18.44 -7.43 14.29
N CYS A 346 -18.14 -6.15 14.22
CA CYS A 346 -18.88 -5.17 13.43
C CYS A 346 -18.42 -5.22 11.98
N ILE A 347 -19.38 -5.28 11.05
CA ILE A 347 -19.09 -5.36 9.62
C ILE A 347 -19.62 -4.11 8.93
N ILE A 348 -18.75 -3.46 8.16
CA ILE A 348 -19.06 -2.28 7.35
C ILE A 348 -19.03 -2.68 5.88
N THR A 349 -20.12 -2.38 5.16
CA THR A 349 -20.29 -2.73 3.74
C THR A 349 -20.86 -1.53 2.95
N PRO A 350 -20.96 -1.64 1.60
CA PRO A 350 -21.71 -0.67 0.80
C PRO A 350 -23.15 -0.54 1.30
N GLU A 351 -23.78 0.59 1.01
CA GLU A 351 -25.16 0.90 1.41
C GLU A 351 -26.17 -0.15 0.96
N ASP A 352 -26.04 -0.63 -0.27
CA ASP A 352 -26.90 -1.66 -0.87
C ASP A 352 -26.69 -3.07 -0.27
N GLY A 353 -25.65 -3.24 0.57
CA GLY A 353 -25.23 -4.52 1.12
C GLY A 353 -24.47 -5.39 0.13
N GLY A 354 -24.01 -4.82 -0.96
CA GLY A 354 -23.11 -5.48 -1.91
C GLY A 354 -21.79 -5.90 -1.29
N ASP A 355 -20.97 -6.60 -2.05
CA ASP A 355 -19.73 -7.22 -1.58
C ASP A 355 -18.46 -6.62 -2.23
N SER A 356 -18.59 -5.44 -2.86
CA SER A 356 -17.46 -4.74 -3.47
C SER A 356 -16.36 -4.38 -2.45
N PHE A 357 -16.74 -4.07 -1.21
CA PHE A 357 -15.84 -3.98 -0.07
C PHE A 357 -16.50 -4.50 1.20
N LEU A 358 -15.67 -4.93 2.15
CA LEU A 358 -16.09 -5.32 3.49
C LEU A 358 -14.98 -4.98 4.48
N TYR A 359 -15.33 -4.24 5.53
CA TYR A 359 -14.43 -4.01 6.66
C TYR A 359 -15.01 -4.66 7.91
N MET A 360 -14.17 -5.42 8.59
CA MET A 360 -14.51 -6.08 9.86
C MET A 360 -13.67 -5.47 10.97
N ILE A 361 -14.31 -5.11 12.08
CA ILE A 361 -13.64 -4.56 13.26
C ILE A 361 -14.09 -5.37 14.47
N LEU A 362 -13.13 -5.97 15.18
CA LEU A 362 -13.41 -6.66 16.44
C LEU A 362 -13.72 -5.64 17.54
N PRO A 363 -14.75 -5.89 18.36
CA PRO A 363 -15.06 -5.05 19.50
C PRO A 363 -13.99 -5.20 20.59
N VAL A 364 -13.81 -4.14 21.37
CA VAL A 364 -12.98 -4.16 22.58
C VAL A 364 -13.84 -4.12 23.82
N ARG A 365 -13.36 -4.74 24.90
CA ARG A 365 -14.08 -4.74 26.17
C ARG A 365 -14.12 -3.33 26.75
N LEU A 366 -15.32 -2.86 27.06
CA LEU A 366 -15.55 -1.66 27.85
C LEU A 366 -15.34 -1.99 29.33
N ARG A 367 -14.66 -1.11 30.06
CA ARG A 367 -14.63 -1.20 31.52
C ARG A 367 -16.01 -0.83 32.05
N ALA A 368 -16.47 -1.52 33.10
CA ALA A 368 -17.68 -1.11 33.80
C ALA A 368 -17.48 0.33 34.31
N GLU A 369 -18.42 1.20 34.03
CA GLU A 369 -18.45 2.53 34.64
C GLU A 369 -18.64 2.33 36.14
N SER A 370 -17.63 2.72 36.94
CA SER A 370 -17.68 2.72 38.38
C SER A 370 -18.36 4.00 38.89
#